data_56c5a9b8f60c59926abeb357f81188dd
#
_entry.id   56c5a9b8f60c59926abeb357f81188dd
#
_cell.length_a   1.000
_cell.length_b   1.000
_cell.length_c   1.000
_cell.angle_alpha   90.00
_cell.angle_beta   90.00
_cell.angle_gamma   90.00
#
_symmetry.space_group_name_H-M   'P 1'
#
loop_
_entity.id
_entity.type
_entity.pdbx_description
1 polymer ?
#
loop_
_entity_poly.entity_id
_entity_poly.type
_entity_poly.pdbx_seq_one_letter_code
_entity_poly.pdbx_strand_id
1 'polypeptide(L)'
;MILERLKSAMRLTGMRPMPRWPAISPIDLRGKRILLTGASSGIGAIAARKLAAEGAGVVAVARRGDLVDDVVAQIIAAGGEATAIHADLSDLSQVDSVIEQVSHVDILINNAARSIRRPLIESLDRWHDVERVMALNYYAPLRLIRGLAPGMIERGDGHVINISTWRALPESSPMFAVYNASKAALSAVSRVIDTEWAGSGVRSTVIYYPLVATPMIAPTRAYDGLAALSADEAADWMVTACKTRPIRIAPRKALALRTVDVVSPRVLNGILHRETERMNARTAQSNFGSAQP
;
A
#
# COMPACT_ATOMS: atom_id res chain seq x y z
N MET A 1 -12.38 22.43 -22.20
CA MET A 1 -11.70 21.15 -22.53
C MET A 1 -10.19 21.21 -22.32
N ILE A 2 -9.45 22.16 -22.89
CA ILE A 2 -7.98 22.29 -22.72
C ILE A 2 -7.60 22.58 -21.25
N LEU A 3 -8.30 23.49 -20.59
CA LEU A 3 -8.04 23.85 -19.17
C LEU A 3 -8.26 22.67 -18.21
N GLU A 4 -9.27 21.83 -18.45
CA GLU A 4 -9.51 20.61 -17.65
C GLU A 4 -8.45 19.53 -17.90
N ARG A 5 -7.96 19.38 -19.13
CA ARG A 5 -6.83 18.50 -19.45
C ARG A 5 -5.53 18.98 -18.80
N LEU A 6 -5.27 20.29 -18.79
CA LEU A 6 -4.12 20.87 -18.09
C LEU A 6 -4.21 20.68 -16.58
N LYS A 7 -5.37 20.92 -15.97
CA LYS A 7 -5.59 20.64 -14.54
C LYS A 7 -5.43 19.15 -14.20
N SER A 8 -5.91 18.25 -15.06
CA SER A 8 -5.72 16.81 -14.90
C SER A 8 -4.26 16.42 -15.01
N ALA A 9 -3.53 16.94 -16.01
CA ALA A 9 -2.11 16.70 -16.18
C ALA A 9 -1.28 17.23 -15.00
N MET A 10 -1.59 18.43 -14.48
CA MET A 10 -0.94 18.98 -13.29
C MET A 10 -1.26 18.15 -12.02
N ARG A 11 -2.49 17.63 -11.87
CA ARG A 11 -2.85 16.73 -10.78
C ARG A 11 -2.07 15.42 -10.86
N LEU A 12 -1.98 14.80 -12.05
CA LEU A 12 -1.19 13.59 -12.28
C LEU A 12 0.31 13.82 -12.05
N THR A 13 0.85 14.98 -12.44
CA THR A 13 2.26 15.34 -12.17
C THR A 13 2.52 15.41 -10.65
N GLY A 14 1.58 15.95 -9.87
CA GLY A 14 1.68 15.98 -8.42
C GLY A 14 1.58 14.58 -7.76
N MET A 15 1.00 13.60 -8.46
CA MET A 15 0.92 12.20 -8.02
C MET A 15 2.18 11.39 -8.34
N ARG A 16 3.04 11.87 -9.24
CA ARG A 16 4.30 11.20 -9.54
C ARG A 16 5.23 11.21 -8.33
N PRO A 17 6.04 10.15 -8.14
CA PRO A 17 7.01 10.12 -7.06
C PRO A 17 8.11 11.15 -7.29
N MET A 18 8.78 11.55 -6.20
CA MET A 18 9.98 12.37 -6.30
C MET A 18 11.07 11.61 -7.07
N PRO A 19 11.87 12.31 -7.91
CA PRO A 19 13.08 11.73 -8.45
C PRO A 19 13.97 11.22 -7.32
N ARG A 20 14.66 10.12 -7.57
CA ARG A 20 15.61 9.58 -6.60
C ARG A 20 16.91 10.36 -6.65
N TRP A 21 17.44 10.65 -5.48
CA TRP A 21 18.74 11.27 -5.34
C TRP A 21 19.42 10.70 -4.09
N PRO A 22 20.64 10.18 -4.19
CA PRO A 22 21.37 9.88 -5.43
C PRO A 22 20.71 8.75 -6.23
N ALA A 23 21.09 8.61 -7.51
CA ALA A 23 20.63 7.50 -8.33
C ALA A 23 21.22 6.18 -7.75
N ILE A 24 20.33 5.24 -7.41
CA ILE A 24 20.73 3.92 -6.90
C ILE A 24 20.66 2.94 -8.06
N SER A 25 21.73 2.22 -8.33
CA SER A 25 21.73 1.15 -9.32
C SER A 25 20.72 0.07 -8.89
N PRO A 26 19.80 -0.32 -9.79
CA PRO A 26 18.84 -1.38 -9.47
C PRO A 26 19.54 -2.71 -9.18
N ILE A 27 19.08 -3.41 -8.17
CA ILE A 27 19.50 -4.80 -7.91
C ILE A 27 18.75 -5.74 -8.86
N ASP A 28 19.37 -6.87 -9.15
CA ASP A 28 18.74 -7.97 -9.89
C ASP A 28 17.75 -8.70 -8.98
N LEU A 29 16.56 -8.97 -9.47
CA LEU A 29 15.54 -9.74 -8.76
C LEU A 29 15.55 -11.24 -9.11
N ARG A 30 16.36 -11.68 -10.07
CA ARG A 30 16.49 -13.09 -10.43
C ARG A 30 16.94 -13.93 -9.23
N GLY A 31 16.21 -15.02 -8.96
CA GLY A 31 16.45 -15.89 -7.83
C GLY A 31 16.11 -15.30 -6.44
N LYS A 32 15.64 -14.05 -6.36
CA LYS A 32 15.11 -13.49 -5.10
C LYS A 32 13.75 -14.06 -4.78
N ARG A 33 13.51 -14.45 -3.54
CA ARG A 33 12.22 -14.94 -3.05
C ARG A 33 11.44 -13.83 -2.39
N ILE A 34 10.26 -13.52 -2.93
CA ILE A 34 9.42 -12.39 -2.52
C ILE A 34 8.11 -12.91 -1.93
N LEU A 35 7.85 -12.62 -0.65
CA LEU A 35 6.53 -12.82 -0.06
C LEU A 35 5.68 -11.59 -0.25
N LEU A 36 4.55 -11.71 -0.98
CA LEU A 36 3.63 -10.63 -1.28
C LEU A 36 2.25 -10.92 -0.69
N THR A 37 1.82 -10.09 0.25
CA THR A 37 0.48 -10.20 0.84
C THR A 37 -0.57 -9.43 0.04
N GLY A 38 -1.82 -9.95 0.01
CA GLY A 38 -2.90 -9.35 -0.76
C GLY A 38 -2.73 -9.50 -2.27
N ALA A 39 -2.16 -10.63 -2.71
CA ALA A 39 -1.80 -10.90 -4.10
C ALA A 39 -2.97 -11.33 -4.99
N SER A 40 -4.20 -11.50 -4.48
CA SER A 40 -5.34 -12.03 -5.23
C SER A 40 -6.04 -11.02 -6.15
N SER A 41 -5.76 -9.73 -6.06
CA SER A 41 -6.42 -8.70 -6.90
C SER A 41 -5.70 -7.34 -6.86
N GLY A 42 -6.15 -6.43 -7.74
CA GLY A 42 -5.69 -5.05 -7.77
C GLY A 42 -4.17 -4.94 -7.94
N ILE A 43 -3.54 -4.06 -7.16
CA ILE A 43 -2.10 -3.80 -7.24
C ILE A 43 -1.29 -5.08 -6.96
N GLY A 44 -1.68 -5.87 -5.94
CA GLY A 44 -0.96 -7.07 -5.54
C GLY A 44 -0.89 -8.12 -6.64
N ALA A 45 -2.00 -8.40 -7.31
CA ALA A 45 -2.03 -9.37 -8.40
C ALA A 45 -1.17 -8.95 -9.61
N ILE A 46 -1.18 -7.66 -9.94
CA ILE A 46 -0.35 -7.12 -11.03
C ILE A 46 1.13 -7.13 -10.63
N ALA A 47 1.43 -6.72 -9.40
CA ALA A 47 2.80 -6.71 -8.87
C ALA A 47 3.40 -8.12 -8.82
N ALA A 48 2.61 -9.14 -8.42
CA ALA A 48 3.06 -10.54 -8.42
C ALA A 48 3.56 -10.97 -9.80
N ARG A 49 2.75 -10.71 -10.85
CA ARG A 49 3.13 -11.03 -12.23
C ARG A 49 4.37 -10.25 -12.71
N LYS A 50 4.44 -8.95 -12.41
CA LYS A 50 5.59 -8.12 -12.80
C LYS A 50 6.88 -8.54 -12.09
N LEU A 51 6.81 -8.87 -10.80
CA LEU A 51 7.96 -9.34 -10.03
C LEU A 51 8.45 -10.70 -10.54
N ALA A 52 7.54 -11.63 -10.85
CA ALA A 52 7.89 -12.91 -11.46
C ALA A 52 8.51 -12.73 -12.85
N ALA A 53 8.00 -11.79 -13.67
CA ALA A 53 8.60 -11.44 -14.97
C ALA A 53 10.02 -10.84 -14.85
N GLU A 54 10.37 -10.25 -13.72
CA GLU A 54 11.75 -9.82 -13.39
C GLU A 54 12.63 -10.98 -12.88
N GLY A 55 12.10 -12.22 -12.86
CA GLY A 55 12.82 -13.44 -12.47
C GLY A 55 12.80 -13.75 -10.97
N ALA A 56 11.94 -13.09 -10.19
CA ALA A 56 11.77 -13.42 -8.78
C ALA A 56 10.83 -14.62 -8.58
N GLY A 57 11.10 -15.47 -7.59
CA GLY A 57 10.15 -16.44 -7.08
C GLY A 57 9.15 -15.75 -6.13
N VAL A 58 7.84 -15.80 -6.46
CA VAL A 58 6.80 -15.08 -5.72
C VAL A 58 6.00 -16.03 -4.83
N VAL A 59 6.00 -15.79 -3.52
CA VAL A 59 5.05 -16.41 -2.58
C VAL A 59 3.85 -15.47 -2.44
N ALA A 60 2.77 -15.81 -3.11
CA ALA A 60 1.55 -15.01 -3.18
C ALA A 60 0.59 -15.39 -2.04
N VAL A 61 0.38 -14.49 -1.08
CA VAL A 61 -0.48 -14.73 0.08
C VAL A 61 -1.79 -13.97 -0.03
N ALA A 62 -2.93 -14.67 0.04
CA ALA A 62 -4.24 -14.02 0.06
C ALA A 62 -5.31 -14.93 0.70
N ARG A 63 -6.41 -14.30 1.17
CA ARG A 63 -7.56 -15.00 1.74
C ARG A 63 -8.44 -15.68 0.68
N ARG A 64 -8.55 -15.07 -0.51
CA ARG A 64 -9.36 -15.62 -1.61
C ARG A 64 -8.50 -16.59 -2.40
N GLY A 65 -8.63 -17.88 -2.06
CA GLY A 65 -7.84 -18.97 -2.63
C GLY A 65 -7.92 -19.02 -4.15
N ASP A 66 -9.12 -19.17 -4.71
CA ASP A 66 -9.33 -19.28 -6.17
C ASP A 66 -8.64 -18.14 -6.94
N LEU A 67 -8.73 -16.91 -6.45
CA LEU A 67 -8.15 -15.76 -7.14
C LEU A 67 -6.62 -15.69 -7.03
N VAL A 68 -6.03 -16.17 -5.95
CA VAL A 68 -4.56 -16.18 -5.83
C VAL A 68 -3.98 -17.35 -6.61
N ASP A 69 -4.68 -18.49 -6.67
CA ASP A 69 -4.32 -19.63 -7.50
C ASP A 69 -4.33 -19.27 -8.98
N ASP A 70 -5.34 -18.50 -9.44
CA ASP A 70 -5.38 -17.98 -10.82
C ASP A 70 -4.17 -17.08 -11.13
N VAL A 71 -3.77 -16.21 -10.17
CA VAL A 71 -2.59 -15.36 -10.35
C VAL A 71 -1.32 -16.21 -10.47
N VAL A 72 -1.17 -17.21 -9.61
CA VAL A 72 -0.02 -18.14 -9.62
C VAL A 72 0.00 -18.95 -10.93
N ALA A 73 -1.14 -19.49 -11.36
CA ALA A 73 -1.25 -20.21 -12.62
C ALA A 73 -0.82 -19.34 -13.83
N GLN A 74 -1.25 -18.07 -13.86
CA GLN A 74 -0.83 -17.11 -14.90
C GLN A 74 0.68 -16.86 -14.88
N ILE A 75 1.30 -16.75 -13.70
CA ILE A 75 2.75 -16.58 -13.57
C ILE A 75 3.49 -17.81 -14.09
N ILE A 76 3.07 -19.01 -13.72
CA ILE A 76 3.68 -20.27 -14.15
C ILE A 76 3.52 -20.46 -15.66
N ALA A 77 2.34 -20.17 -16.21
CA ALA A 77 2.09 -20.24 -17.64
C ALA A 77 2.95 -19.27 -18.46
N ALA A 78 3.36 -18.13 -17.84
CA ALA A 78 4.28 -17.18 -18.45
C ALA A 78 5.78 -17.56 -18.24
N GLY A 79 6.08 -18.70 -17.63
CA GLY A 79 7.45 -19.20 -17.39
C GLY A 79 8.09 -18.62 -16.12
N GLY A 80 7.33 -17.95 -15.26
CA GLY A 80 7.79 -17.45 -13.96
C GLY A 80 7.63 -18.48 -12.83
N GLU A 81 8.17 -18.17 -11.65
CA GLU A 81 8.07 -18.99 -10.45
C GLU A 81 7.14 -18.34 -9.42
N ALA A 82 6.09 -19.07 -8.99
CA ALA A 82 5.20 -18.62 -7.94
C ALA A 82 4.58 -19.78 -7.17
N THR A 83 4.24 -19.52 -5.89
CA THR A 83 3.45 -20.42 -5.04
C THR A 83 2.35 -19.61 -4.33
N ALA A 84 1.18 -20.24 -4.13
CA ALA A 84 0.08 -19.63 -3.38
C ALA A 84 0.08 -20.10 -1.93
N ILE A 85 -0.24 -19.19 -0.99
CA ILE A 85 -0.60 -19.52 0.39
C ILE A 85 -1.96 -18.89 0.68
N HIS A 86 -2.93 -19.72 1.06
CA HIS A 86 -4.26 -19.27 1.42
C HIS A 86 -4.30 -18.92 2.90
N ALA A 87 -4.43 -17.64 3.25
CA ALA A 87 -4.47 -17.18 4.63
C ALA A 87 -5.30 -15.90 4.80
N ASP A 88 -6.15 -15.86 5.83
CA ASP A 88 -6.75 -14.61 6.33
C ASP A 88 -5.80 -13.97 7.34
N LEU A 89 -5.05 -12.98 6.89
CA LEU A 89 -4.08 -12.28 7.72
C LEU A 89 -4.72 -11.40 8.83
N SER A 90 -6.05 -11.29 8.91
CA SER A 90 -6.70 -10.71 10.08
C SER A 90 -6.73 -11.67 11.28
N ASP A 91 -6.46 -12.95 11.05
CA ASP A 91 -6.23 -13.99 12.06
C ASP A 91 -4.71 -14.19 12.24
N LEU A 92 -4.21 -13.85 13.43
CA LEU A 92 -2.77 -13.91 13.71
C LEU A 92 -2.24 -15.35 13.76
N SER A 93 -3.08 -16.36 14.03
CA SER A 93 -2.65 -17.75 13.96
C SER A 93 -2.34 -18.19 12.53
N GLN A 94 -3.10 -17.68 11.55
CA GLN A 94 -2.82 -17.92 10.14
C GLN A 94 -1.58 -17.15 9.67
N VAL A 95 -1.27 -16.00 10.28
CA VAL A 95 0.01 -15.31 10.02
C VAL A 95 1.19 -16.17 10.47
N ASP A 96 1.10 -16.82 11.63
CA ASP A 96 2.14 -17.75 12.11
C ASP A 96 2.30 -18.94 11.15
N SER A 97 1.19 -19.52 10.71
CA SER A 97 1.23 -20.60 9.72
C SER A 97 1.89 -20.18 8.40
N VAL A 98 1.71 -18.92 7.95
CA VAL A 98 2.42 -18.39 6.79
C VAL A 98 3.94 -18.32 7.06
N ILE A 99 4.34 -17.85 8.25
CA ILE A 99 5.77 -17.78 8.63
C ILE A 99 6.40 -19.17 8.64
N GLU A 100 5.72 -20.17 9.20
CA GLU A 100 6.19 -21.55 9.30
C GLU A 100 6.32 -22.23 7.92
N GLN A 101 5.42 -21.93 6.98
CA GLN A 101 5.44 -22.49 5.63
C GLN A 101 6.56 -21.93 4.75
N VAL A 102 7.13 -20.78 5.13
CA VAL A 102 8.11 -20.10 4.29
C VAL A 102 9.52 -20.29 4.84
N SER A 103 10.32 -21.12 4.19
CA SER A 103 11.69 -21.43 4.63
C SER A 103 12.66 -20.26 4.48
N HIS A 104 12.39 -19.33 3.55
CA HIS A 104 13.28 -18.23 3.18
C HIS A 104 12.50 -17.12 2.48
N VAL A 105 12.82 -15.87 2.79
CA VAL A 105 12.29 -14.66 2.12
C VAL A 105 13.39 -13.62 2.04
N ASP A 106 13.67 -13.09 0.84
CA ASP A 106 14.57 -11.95 0.63
C ASP A 106 13.84 -10.63 0.74
N ILE A 107 12.58 -10.59 0.23
CA ILE A 107 11.77 -9.37 0.21
C ILE A 107 10.38 -9.69 0.75
N LEU A 108 9.95 -9.00 1.81
CA LEU A 108 8.60 -9.03 2.34
C LEU A 108 7.82 -7.80 1.87
N ILE A 109 6.68 -8.00 1.18
CA ILE A 109 5.80 -6.90 0.76
C ILE A 109 4.47 -7.00 1.51
N ASN A 110 4.28 -6.14 2.49
CA ASN A 110 3.04 -5.98 3.24
C ASN A 110 2.07 -5.08 2.47
N ASN A 111 1.30 -5.69 1.55
CA ASN A 111 0.34 -5.00 0.70
C ASN A 111 -1.12 -5.27 1.09
N ALA A 112 -1.44 -6.42 1.69
CA ALA A 112 -2.79 -6.70 2.18
C ALA A 112 -3.30 -5.58 3.10
N ALA A 113 -4.51 -5.09 2.84
CA ALA A 113 -5.08 -4.02 3.63
C ALA A 113 -6.62 -4.00 3.55
N ARG A 114 -7.22 -3.36 4.55
CA ARG A 114 -8.63 -2.99 4.59
C ARG A 114 -8.74 -1.49 4.81
N SER A 115 -9.59 -0.82 4.03
CA SER A 115 -9.92 0.59 4.20
C SER A 115 -11.38 0.72 4.59
N ILE A 116 -11.66 1.56 5.60
CA ILE A 116 -13.00 1.96 5.99
C ILE A 116 -13.06 3.46 5.86
N ARG A 117 -14.00 3.96 5.03
CA ARG A 117 -14.29 5.37 4.85
C ARG A 117 -15.56 5.72 5.62
N ARG A 118 -15.42 6.43 6.75
CA ARG A 118 -16.55 6.89 7.58
C ARG A 118 -16.12 8.09 8.43
N PRO A 119 -17.01 9.08 8.66
CA PRO A 119 -16.78 10.11 9.67
C PRO A 119 -16.52 9.48 11.04
N LEU A 120 -15.59 10.05 11.81
CA LEU A 120 -15.28 9.51 13.13
C LEU A 120 -16.51 9.53 14.05
N ILE A 121 -17.33 10.59 13.98
CA ILE A 121 -18.56 10.72 14.75
C ILE A 121 -19.58 9.59 14.48
N GLU A 122 -19.60 9.03 13.28
CA GLU A 122 -20.45 7.91 12.89
C GLU A 122 -19.82 6.54 13.23
N SER A 123 -18.71 6.53 13.92
CA SER A 123 -17.93 5.33 14.25
C SER A 123 -17.76 5.12 15.75
N LEU A 124 -18.39 5.95 16.59
CA LEU A 124 -18.18 5.94 18.05
C LEU A 124 -18.57 4.61 18.70
N ASP A 125 -19.60 3.94 18.19
CA ASP A 125 -20.10 2.64 18.63
C ASP A 125 -19.52 1.44 17.86
N ARG A 126 -18.53 1.67 16.97
CA ARG A 126 -18.04 0.67 16.02
C ARG A 126 -16.60 0.23 16.33
N TRP A 127 -16.34 -0.14 17.57
CA TRP A 127 -15.00 -0.59 17.99
C TRP A 127 -14.46 -1.75 17.15
N HIS A 128 -15.32 -2.66 16.71
CA HIS A 128 -14.96 -3.77 15.83
C HIS A 128 -14.31 -3.33 14.50
N ASP A 129 -14.62 -2.12 14.00
CA ASP A 129 -13.95 -1.58 12.81
C ASP A 129 -12.49 -1.23 13.11
N VAL A 130 -12.19 -0.77 14.34
CA VAL A 130 -10.81 -0.50 14.80
C VAL A 130 -10.03 -1.81 14.84
N GLU A 131 -10.57 -2.83 15.53
CA GLU A 131 -9.91 -4.14 15.66
C GLU A 131 -9.62 -4.77 14.30
N ARG A 132 -10.60 -4.81 13.40
CA ARG A 132 -10.45 -5.42 12.06
C ARG A 132 -9.46 -4.69 11.17
N VAL A 133 -9.39 -3.37 11.26
CA VAL A 133 -8.42 -2.58 10.48
C VAL A 133 -7.03 -2.74 11.07
N MET A 134 -6.87 -2.67 12.39
CA MET A 134 -5.57 -2.83 13.05
C MET A 134 -5.02 -4.24 12.90
N ALA A 135 -5.86 -5.26 13.01
CA ALA A 135 -5.44 -6.66 12.81
C ALA A 135 -4.76 -6.84 11.45
N LEU A 136 -5.42 -6.46 10.36
CA LEU A 136 -4.91 -6.69 9.01
C LEU A 136 -3.83 -5.68 8.60
N ASN A 137 -3.98 -4.40 8.96
CA ASN A 137 -3.10 -3.35 8.42
C ASN A 137 -1.83 -3.11 9.25
N TYR A 138 -1.82 -3.56 10.52
CA TYR A 138 -0.71 -3.29 11.43
C TYR A 138 -0.19 -4.55 12.13
N TYR A 139 -1.05 -5.31 12.84
CA TYR A 139 -0.59 -6.46 13.63
C TYR A 139 -0.05 -7.59 12.73
N ALA A 140 -0.74 -7.92 11.64
CA ALA A 140 -0.29 -8.94 10.70
C ALA A 140 1.05 -8.56 10.03
N PRO A 141 1.23 -7.37 9.42
CA PRO A 141 2.52 -6.92 8.92
C PRO A 141 3.63 -6.96 9.97
N LEU A 142 3.37 -6.46 11.18
CA LEU A 142 4.37 -6.47 12.25
C LEU A 142 4.77 -7.89 12.65
N ARG A 143 3.81 -8.82 12.69
CA ARG A 143 4.06 -10.23 13.02
C ARG A 143 4.87 -10.92 11.93
N LEU A 144 4.54 -10.70 10.65
CA LEU A 144 5.34 -11.18 9.51
C LEU A 144 6.78 -10.64 9.56
N ILE A 145 6.95 -9.34 9.82
CA ILE A 145 8.27 -8.72 9.97
C ILE A 145 9.05 -9.43 11.08
N ARG A 146 8.46 -9.59 12.28
CA ARG A 146 9.12 -10.22 13.43
C ARG A 146 9.49 -11.70 13.20
N GLY A 147 8.69 -12.42 12.44
CA GLY A 147 8.94 -13.83 12.12
C GLY A 147 9.98 -14.05 11.03
N LEU A 148 10.02 -13.15 10.03
CA LEU A 148 10.88 -13.32 8.85
C LEU A 148 12.21 -12.55 8.92
N ALA A 149 12.26 -11.46 9.67
CA ALA A 149 13.46 -10.63 9.78
C ALA A 149 14.67 -11.34 10.41
N PRO A 150 14.54 -12.24 11.40
CA PRO A 150 15.71 -12.95 11.93
C PRO A 150 16.54 -13.63 10.84
N GLY A 151 15.91 -14.37 9.93
CA GLY A 151 16.61 -15.00 8.81
C GLY A 151 17.20 -14.00 7.80
N MET A 152 16.56 -12.82 7.60
CA MET A 152 17.15 -11.76 6.78
C MET A 152 18.39 -11.15 7.42
N ILE A 153 18.36 -10.91 8.74
CA ILE A 153 19.48 -10.36 9.52
C ILE A 153 20.66 -11.35 9.53
N GLU A 154 20.40 -12.64 9.75
CA GLU A 154 21.41 -13.68 9.75
C GLU A 154 22.16 -13.77 8.41
N ARG A 155 21.45 -13.61 7.29
CA ARG A 155 22.04 -13.59 5.94
C ARG A 155 22.71 -12.27 5.59
N GLY A 156 22.54 -11.22 6.37
CA GLY A 156 23.06 -9.89 6.05
C GLY A 156 22.39 -9.24 4.83
N ASP A 157 21.23 -9.74 4.38
CA ASP A 157 20.45 -9.18 3.26
C ASP A 157 18.95 -9.41 3.47
N GLY A 158 18.19 -8.35 3.34
CA GLY A 158 16.74 -8.39 3.45
C GLY A 158 16.08 -7.06 3.10
N HIS A 159 14.82 -7.13 2.68
CA HIS A 159 14.06 -5.92 2.40
C HIS A 159 12.59 -6.04 2.83
N VAL A 160 12.13 -5.12 3.64
CA VAL A 160 10.73 -5.02 4.07
C VAL A 160 10.08 -3.84 3.36
N ILE A 161 9.02 -4.10 2.60
CA ILE A 161 8.24 -3.07 1.90
C ILE A 161 6.85 -2.99 2.52
N ASN A 162 6.52 -1.84 3.08
CA ASN A 162 5.23 -1.59 3.70
C ASN A 162 4.38 -0.64 2.86
N ILE A 163 3.20 -1.10 2.45
CA ILE A 163 2.27 -0.27 1.68
C ILE A 163 1.46 0.61 2.61
N SER A 164 1.56 1.92 2.38
CA SER A 164 0.89 2.97 3.11
C SER A 164 0.06 3.86 2.19
N THR A 165 -0.47 4.93 2.70
CA THR A 165 -1.24 5.93 1.97
C THR A 165 -0.57 7.29 2.07
N TRP A 166 -0.63 8.08 1.00
CA TRP A 166 -0.10 9.45 1.01
C TRP A 166 -0.70 10.33 2.10
N ARG A 167 -1.92 10.01 2.54
CA ARG A 167 -2.63 10.72 3.62
C ARG A 167 -2.03 10.47 5.01
N ALA A 168 -1.23 9.43 5.18
CA ALA A 168 -0.52 9.17 6.44
C ALA A 168 0.70 10.09 6.64
N LEU A 169 1.14 10.81 5.60
CA LEU A 169 2.26 11.75 5.71
C LEU A 169 1.88 13.06 6.43
N PRO A 170 0.76 13.73 6.09
CA PRO A 170 0.31 14.94 6.78
C PRO A 170 -0.58 14.62 8.00
N GLU A 171 -0.47 13.46 8.62
CA GLU A 171 -1.13 13.00 9.84
C GLU A 171 -2.66 13.14 9.91
N SER A 172 -3.27 14.04 9.13
CA SER A 172 -4.72 14.26 9.08
C SER A 172 -5.34 13.67 7.82
N SER A 173 -6.38 12.85 8.01
CA SER A 173 -7.14 12.23 6.93
C SER A 173 -8.63 12.13 7.31
N PRO A 174 -9.43 13.18 7.08
CA PRO A 174 -10.86 13.13 7.35
C PRO A 174 -11.51 11.92 6.69
N MET A 175 -12.50 11.33 7.34
CA MET A 175 -13.21 10.10 6.95
C MET A 175 -12.41 8.79 7.09
N PHE A 176 -11.11 8.82 7.41
CA PHE A 176 -10.23 7.64 7.42
C PHE A 176 -9.47 7.47 8.74
N ALA A 177 -10.02 7.91 9.87
CA ALA A 177 -9.30 7.98 11.15
C ALA A 177 -8.55 6.66 11.46
N VAL A 178 -9.24 5.52 11.52
CA VAL A 178 -8.63 4.23 11.88
C VAL A 178 -7.70 3.72 10.78
N TYR A 179 -8.11 3.83 9.50
CA TYR A 179 -7.27 3.42 8.37
C TYR A 179 -5.97 4.21 8.35
N ASN A 180 -6.06 5.54 8.47
CA ASN A 180 -4.88 6.41 8.47
C ASN A 180 -3.95 6.11 9.65
N ALA A 181 -4.52 5.96 10.86
CA ALA A 181 -3.75 5.59 12.05
C ALA A 181 -2.99 4.27 11.86
N SER A 182 -3.65 3.23 11.30
CA SER A 182 -3.00 1.93 11.04
C SER A 182 -1.83 2.04 10.06
N LYS A 183 -1.99 2.86 9.01
CA LYS A 183 -0.94 3.08 8.00
C LYS A 183 0.18 3.99 8.50
N ALA A 184 -0.12 4.96 9.35
CA ALA A 184 0.89 5.78 10.03
C ALA A 184 1.73 4.94 10.99
N ALA A 185 1.10 4.08 11.80
CA ALA A 185 1.77 3.16 12.72
C ALA A 185 2.75 2.24 11.97
N LEU A 186 2.29 1.61 10.87
CA LEU A 186 3.15 0.74 10.05
C LEU A 186 4.30 1.53 9.39
N SER A 187 4.04 2.77 8.98
CA SER A 187 5.07 3.65 8.42
C SER A 187 6.14 4.02 9.46
N ALA A 188 5.75 4.23 10.72
CA ALA A 188 6.66 4.50 11.82
C ALA A 188 7.58 3.29 12.08
N VAL A 189 7.01 2.07 12.17
CA VAL A 189 7.78 0.83 12.30
C VAL A 189 8.80 0.68 11.16
N SER A 190 8.38 0.95 9.92
CA SER A 190 9.27 0.89 8.76
C SER A 190 10.48 1.84 8.90
N ARG A 191 10.27 3.03 9.44
CA ARG A 191 11.34 4.00 9.69
C ARG A 191 12.30 3.54 10.78
N VAL A 192 11.76 2.93 11.86
CA VAL A 192 12.56 2.36 12.95
C VAL A 192 13.44 1.23 12.41
N ILE A 193 12.89 0.29 11.63
CA ILE A 193 13.64 -0.80 10.99
C ILE A 193 14.82 -0.25 10.19
N ASP A 194 14.58 0.72 9.30
CA ASP A 194 15.63 1.28 8.43
C ASP A 194 16.75 1.99 9.23
N THR A 195 16.45 2.47 10.44
CA THR A 195 17.41 3.13 11.32
C THR A 195 18.15 2.13 12.22
N GLU A 196 17.42 1.26 12.91
CA GLU A 196 18.00 0.33 13.88
C GLU A 196 18.77 -0.81 13.20
N TRP A 197 18.29 -1.28 12.03
CA TRP A 197 18.90 -2.40 11.31
C TRP A 197 19.85 -1.96 10.17
N ALA A 198 20.24 -0.69 10.14
CA ALA A 198 21.13 -0.15 9.08
C ALA A 198 22.43 -0.96 8.90
N GLY A 199 22.99 -1.50 10.01
CA GLY A 199 24.22 -2.32 10.00
C GLY A 199 23.99 -3.81 9.71
N SER A 200 22.74 -4.29 9.70
CA SER A 200 22.40 -5.71 9.53
C SER A 200 22.21 -6.12 8.06
N GLY A 201 22.33 -5.21 7.11
CA GLY A 201 22.02 -5.46 5.71
C GLY A 201 20.51 -5.46 5.37
N VAL A 202 19.63 -5.36 6.37
CA VAL A 202 18.17 -5.28 6.16
C VAL A 202 17.72 -3.84 5.95
N ARG A 203 16.93 -3.61 4.93
CA ARG A 203 16.36 -2.30 4.56
C ARG A 203 14.86 -2.30 4.71
N SER A 204 14.28 -1.10 4.85
CA SER A 204 12.84 -0.94 4.82
C SER A 204 12.40 0.21 3.91
N THR A 205 11.32 -0.02 3.16
CA THR A 205 10.72 0.97 2.27
C THR A 205 9.25 1.18 2.62
N VAL A 206 8.80 2.42 2.68
CA VAL A 206 7.38 2.75 2.72
C VAL A 206 6.93 3.28 1.36
N ILE A 207 5.90 2.67 0.78
CA ILE A 207 5.24 3.18 -0.43
C ILE A 207 3.95 3.91 -0.02
N TYR A 208 3.91 5.22 -0.22
CA TYR A 208 2.75 6.06 0.07
C TYR A 208 1.92 6.24 -1.19
N TYR A 209 0.99 5.32 -1.46
CA TYR A 209 0.14 5.44 -2.65
C TYR A 209 -0.82 6.64 -2.57
N PRO A 210 -1.02 7.35 -3.69
CA PRO A 210 -2.19 8.21 -3.87
C PRO A 210 -3.44 7.35 -4.08
N LEU A 211 -4.55 7.95 -4.55
CA LEU A 211 -5.69 7.17 -5.00
C LEU A 211 -5.27 6.26 -6.14
N VAL A 212 -5.60 4.97 -6.06
CA VAL A 212 -5.30 3.97 -7.10
C VAL A 212 -6.61 3.30 -7.53
N ALA A 213 -6.85 3.25 -8.83
CA ALA A 213 -8.03 2.62 -9.42
C ALA A 213 -7.97 1.09 -9.25
N THR A 214 -8.65 0.58 -8.24
CA THR A 214 -8.67 -0.83 -7.85
C THR A 214 -10.06 -1.27 -7.41
N PRO A 215 -10.35 -2.57 -7.34
CA PRO A 215 -11.61 -3.07 -6.80
C PRO A 215 -11.90 -2.61 -5.35
N MET A 216 -10.89 -2.25 -4.58
CA MET A 216 -11.06 -1.75 -3.21
C MET A 216 -11.82 -0.41 -3.17
N ILE A 217 -11.62 0.46 -4.15
CA ILE A 217 -12.28 1.79 -4.18
C ILE A 217 -13.54 1.81 -5.03
N ALA A 218 -13.74 0.83 -5.92
CA ALA A 218 -14.85 0.76 -6.85
C ALA A 218 -16.24 0.94 -6.20
N PRO A 219 -16.52 0.44 -4.98
CA PRO A 219 -17.82 0.66 -4.33
C PRO A 219 -18.05 2.11 -3.85
N THR A 220 -17.02 2.97 -3.89
CA THR A 220 -17.07 4.32 -3.30
C THR A 220 -17.27 5.38 -4.37
N ARG A 221 -18.52 5.73 -4.68
CA ARG A 221 -18.88 6.76 -5.68
C ARG A 221 -18.20 8.12 -5.48
N ALA A 222 -17.81 8.45 -4.24
CA ALA A 222 -17.06 9.68 -3.94
C ALA A 222 -15.73 9.81 -4.70
N TYR A 223 -15.22 8.74 -5.28
CA TYR A 223 -13.99 8.73 -6.08
C TYR A 223 -14.23 8.84 -7.59
N ASP A 224 -15.49 8.80 -8.04
CA ASP A 224 -15.82 8.87 -9.45
C ASP A 224 -15.30 10.17 -10.07
N GLY A 225 -14.61 10.05 -11.19
CA GLY A 225 -14.00 11.18 -11.89
C GLY A 225 -12.79 11.83 -11.19
N LEU A 226 -12.30 11.27 -10.08
CA LEU A 226 -11.04 11.73 -9.48
C LEU A 226 -9.85 11.14 -10.23
N ALA A 227 -8.77 11.94 -10.34
CA ALA A 227 -7.50 11.45 -10.85
C ALA A 227 -6.94 10.38 -9.91
N ALA A 228 -6.67 9.20 -10.45
CA ALA A 228 -6.10 8.06 -9.75
C ALA A 228 -4.97 7.45 -10.58
N LEU A 229 -3.98 6.83 -9.94
CA LEU A 229 -3.05 5.95 -10.64
C LEU A 229 -3.79 4.70 -11.10
N SER A 230 -3.38 4.12 -12.22
CA SER A 230 -3.77 2.77 -12.56
C SER A 230 -3.14 1.76 -11.59
N ALA A 231 -3.75 0.59 -11.45
CA ALA A 231 -3.15 -0.48 -10.65
C ALA A 231 -1.82 -0.97 -11.24
N ASP A 232 -1.64 -0.83 -12.54
CA ASP A 232 -0.41 -1.15 -13.26
C ASP A 232 0.74 -0.20 -12.88
N GLU A 233 0.51 1.12 -12.95
CA GLU A 233 1.48 2.13 -12.51
C GLU A 233 1.82 1.98 -11.01
N ALA A 234 0.83 1.62 -10.17
CA ALA A 234 1.07 1.38 -8.76
C ALA A 234 1.95 0.13 -8.53
N ALA A 235 1.77 -0.92 -9.33
CA ALA A 235 2.62 -2.12 -9.30
C ALA A 235 4.07 -1.78 -9.72
N ASP A 236 4.29 -0.87 -10.67
CA ASP A 236 5.63 -0.40 -11.04
C ASP A 236 6.36 0.27 -9.87
N TRP A 237 5.64 0.92 -8.96
CA TRP A 237 6.25 1.46 -7.74
C TRP A 237 6.74 0.34 -6.82
N MET A 238 6.03 -0.80 -6.73
CA MET A 238 6.49 -1.96 -5.96
C MET A 238 7.75 -2.58 -6.58
N VAL A 239 7.75 -2.84 -7.89
CA VAL A 239 8.92 -3.36 -8.61
C VAL A 239 10.11 -2.41 -8.41
N THR A 240 9.84 -1.14 -8.56
CA THR A 240 10.84 -0.11 -8.34
C THR A 240 11.38 -0.10 -6.91
N ALA A 241 10.53 -0.27 -5.89
CA ALA A 241 10.96 -0.38 -4.50
C ALA A 241 11.84 -1.61 -4.28
N CYS A 242 11.45 -2.77 -4.81
CA CYS A 242 12.26 -3.99 -4.73
C CYS A 242 13.65 -3.80 -5.31
N LYS A 243 13.74 -3.19 -6.49
CA LYS A 243 15.02 -3.01 -7.22
C LYS A 243 15.92 -1.95 -6.63
N THR A 244 15.40 -0.93 -5.97
CA THR A 244 16.21 0.25 -5.59
C THR A 244 16.23 0.56 -4.10
N ARG A 245 15.45 -0.16 -3.29
CA ARG A 245 15.44 -0.11 -1.82
C ARG A 245 15.43 1.32 -1.23
N PRO A 246 14.59 2.25 -1.71
CA PRO A 246 14.55 3.61 -1.18
C PRO A 246 13.87 3.60 0.19
N ILE A 247 14.20 4.55 1.06
CA ILE A 247 13.51 4.70 2.34
C ILE A 247 12.00 4.92 2.16
N ARG A 248 11.62 5.63 1.10
CA ARG A 248 10.20 5.87 0.75
C ARG A 248 10.01 6.16 -0.72
N ILE A 249 8.81 5.83 -1.22
CA ILE A 249 8.25 6.32 -2.48
C ILE A 249 6.96 7.07 -2.14
N ALA A 250 6.86 8.35 -2.48
CA ALA A 250 5.71 9.18 -2.14
C ALA A 250 5.39 10.18 -3.26
N PRO A 251 4.10 10.55 -3.46
CA PRO A 251 3.72 11.60 -4.38
C PRO A 251 4.30 12.95 -3.95
N ARG A 252 4.70 13.77 -4.90
CA ARG A 252 5.20 15.15 -4.62
C ARG A 252 4.18 15.97 -3.83
N LYS A 253 2.89 15.87 -4.18
CA LYS A 253 1.81 16.55 -3.47
C LYS A 253 1.75 16.16 -1.98
N ALA A 254 1.98 14.90 -1.64
CA ALA A 254 1.95 14.43 -0.26
C ALA A 254 3.09 15.05 0.57
N LEU A 255 4.28 15.13 -0.01
CA LEU A 255 5.43 15.75 0.64
C LEU A 255 5.22 17.27 0.85
N ALA A 256 4.65 17.95 -0.14
CA ALA A 256 4.28 19.36 -0.01
C ALA A 256 3.24 19.58 1.11
N LEU A 257 2.19 18.75 1.17
CA LEU A 257 1.18 18.84 2.24
C LEU A 257 1.77 18.55 3.62
N ARG A 258 2.70 17.61 3.74
CA ARG A 258 3.44 17.39 4.98
C ARG A 258 4.23 18.62 5.40
N THR A 259 4.88 19.30 4.49
CA THR A 259 5.59 20.57 4.81
C THR A 259 4.61 21.64 5.28
N VAL A 260 3.45 21.76 4.64
CA VAL A 260 2.38 22.67 5.07
C VAL A 260 1.90 22.30 6.48
N ASP A 261 1.73 21.01 6.78
CA ASP A 261 1.30 20.53 8.09
C ASP A 261 2.29 20.91 9.20
N VAL A 262 3.58 20.68 8.96
CA VAL A 262 4.64 21.03 9.92
C VAL A 262 4.69 22.54 10.19
N VAL A 263 4.52 23.37 9.15
CA VAL A 263 4.61 24.83 9.27
C VAL A 263 3.32 25.44 9.84
N SER A 264 2.17 24.96 9.39
CA SER A 264 0.85 25.48 9.77
C SER A 264 -0.24 24.42 9.68
N PRO A 265 -0.44 23.60 10.74
CA PRO A 265 -1.49 22.59 10.79
C PRO A 265 -2.90 23.17 10.55
N ARG A 266 -3.16 24.42 11.00
CA ARG A 266 -4.44 25.09 10.78
C ARG A 266 -4.74 25.32 9.30
N VAL A 267 -3.74 25.70 8.51
CA VAL A 267 -3.88 25.88 7.05
C VAL A 267 -4.19 24.54 6.40
N LEU A 268 -3.47 23.48 6.75
CA LEU A 268 -3.74 22.15 6.23
C LEU A 268 -5.15 21.68 6.59
N ASN A 269 -5.56 21.82 7.85
CA ASN A 269 -6.91 21.44 8.29
C ASN A 269 -7.99 22.17 7.48
N GLY A 270 -7.82 23.47 7.20
CA GLY A 270 -8.73 24.22 6.34
C GLY A 270 -8.80 23.69 4.89
N ILE A 271 -7.66 23.27 4.33
CA ILE A 271 -7.59 22.66 2.99
C ILE A 271 -8.34 21.31 2.98
N LEU A 272 -8.05 20.44 3.94
CA LEU A 272 -8.63 19.11 4.02
C LEU A 272 -10.12 19.13 4.34
N HIS A 273 -10.57 20.07 5.18
CA HIS A 273 -11.99 20.27 5.47
C HIS A 273 -12.76 20.62 4.19
N ARG A 274 -12.30 21.64 3.45
CA ARG A 274 -12.92 22.04 2.17
C ARG A 274 -12.92 20.91 1.13
N GLU A 275 -11.84 20.11 1.06
CA GLU A 275 -11.77 18.95 0.17
C GLU A 275 -12.83 17.91 0.55
N THR A 276 -12.98 17.64 1.85
CA THR A 276 -13.97 16.69 2.37
C THR A 276 -15.41 17.13 2.11
N GLU A 277 -15.73 18.40 2.35
CA GLU A 277 -17.06 18.95 2.05
C GLU A 277 -17.40 18.85 0.55
N ARG A 278 -16.45 19.17 -0.34
CA ARG A 278 -16.65 19.00 -1.79
C ARG A 278 -16.90 17.54 -2.18
N MET A 279 -16.19 16.59 -1.56
CA MET A 279 -16.39 15.17 -1.81
C MET A 279 -17.76 14.68 -1.31
N ASN A 280 -18.19 15.13 -0.14
CA ASN A 280 -19.50 14.79 0.41
C ASN A 280 -20.64 15.38 -0.43
N ALA A 281 -20.52 16.62 -0.89
CA ALA A 281 -21.50 17.27 -1.78
C ALA A 281 -21.64 16.50 -3.12
N ARG A 282 -20.56 16.03 -3.71
CA ARG A 282 -20.59 15.20 -4.94
C ARG A 282 -21.32 13.87 -4.69
N THR A 283 -21.07 13.21 -3.56
CA THR A 283 -21.74 11.96 -3.20
C THR A 283 -23.24 12.17 -3.03
N ALA A 284 -23.67 13.27 -2.41
CA ALA A 284 -25.09 13.61 -2.25
C ALA A 284 -25.76 13.84 -3.62
N GLN A 285 -25.13 14.60 -4.52
CA GLN A 285 -25.65 14.85 -5.87
C GLN A 285 -25.78 13.58 -6.71
N SER A 286 -24.83 12.65 -6.63
CA SER A 286 -24.91 11.38 -7.37
C SER A 286 -26.04 10.47 -6.88
N ASN A 287 -26.39 10.54 -5.59
CA ASN A 287 -27.51 9.78 -5.04
C ASN A 287 -28.87 10.36 -5.47
N PHE A 288 -29.00 11.68 -5.65
CA PHE A 288 -30.23 12.32 -6.16
C PHE A 288 -30.42 12.08 -7.65
N GLY A 289 -29.37 12.04 -8.47
CA GLY A 289 -29.46 11.78 -9.92
C GLY A 289 -29.81 10.33 -10.28
N SER A 290 -29.61 9.36 -9.39
CA SER A 290 -29.96 7.95 -9.59
C SER A 290 -31.37 7.58 -9.10
N ALA A 291 -32.10 8.54 -8.52
CA ALA A 291 -33.48 8.37 -7.98
C ALA A 291 -34.57 8.95 -8.90
N GLN A 292 -34.24 9.39 -10.11
CA GLN A 292 -35.25 9.74 -11.11
C GLN A 292 -35.51 8.52 -11.99
N PRO A 293 -36.81 8.15 -12.14
CA PRO A 293 -37.27 6.94 -12.87
C PRO A 293 -37.02 7.03 -14.37
#